data_02839c8ad8b061aa83d41bc52efd7bad
#
_entry.id   02839c8ad8b061aa83d41bc52efd7bad
#
_cell.length_a   1.000
_cell.length_b   1.000
_cell.length_c   1.000
_cell.angle_alpha   90.00
_cell.angle_beta   90.00
_cell.angle_gamma   90.00
#
_symmetry.space_group_name_H-M   'P 1'
#
loop_
_entity.id
_entity.type
_entity.pdbx_description
1 polymer ?
#
loop_
_entity_poly.entity_id
_entity_poly.type
_entity_poly.pdbx_seq_one_letter_code
_entity_poly.pdbx_strand_id
1 'polypeptide(L)'
;DRNCILMHTPFMNMTFCVRTFGCQMNKHDSERICGMLEGLGALPTEDIETADIVVFMTCCVREAADTRLYGQVASLKNVPLRAGSPLEKRIVAVGGCIGQRDGEKLTRALPHLDVVFGTHNLGSLPQLLEGALSDGKHHVEVLDAAADFPTDLPTAREHAWAAWLPITIGCDNFCSYCIVPYVRGREK
;
A
#
# COMPACT_ATOMS: atom_id res chain seq x y z
N ASP A 1 -3.76 -37.00 -14.08
CA ASP A 1 -3.52 -36.65 -12.65
C ASP A 1 -3.35 -35.16 -12.55
N ARG A 2 -4.49 -34.46 -12.27
CA ARG A 2 -4.48 -33.04 -11.96
C ARG A 2 -4.18 -32.92 -10.46
N ASN A 3 -2.91 -32.81 -10.11
CA ASN A 3 -2.51 -32.34 -8.80
C ASN A 3 -3.00 -30.88 -8.68
N CYS A 4 -4.18 -30.71 -8.11
CA CYS A 4 -4.66 -29.45 -7.57
C CYS A 4 -3.77 -29.13 -6.37
N ILE A 5 -2.65 -28.45 -6.63
CA ILE A 5 -1.92 -27.75 -5.59
C ILE A 5 -2.91 -26.68 -5.12
N LEU A 6 -3.56 -26.92 -3.99
CA LEU A 6 -4.24 -25.91 -3.20
C LEU A 6 -3.14 -24.89 -2.86
N MET A 7 -2.99 -23.87 -3.73
CA MET A 7 -2.26 -22.66 -3.38
C MET A 7 -2.93 -22.13 -2.14
N HIS A 8 -2.27 -22.25 -1.01
CA HIS A 8 -2.67 -21.61 0.22
C HIS A 8 -2.60 -20.11 -0.06
N THR A 9 -3.74 -19.51 -0.41
CA THR A 9 -3.83 -18.08 -0.62
C THR A 9 -4.05 -17.46 0.77
N PRO A 10 -3.04 -16.80 1.33
CA PRO A 10 -3.04 -16.38 2.74
C PRO A 10 -4.14 -15.36 3.07
N PHE A 11 -4.71 -14.72 2.05
CA PHE A 11 -5.70 -13.66 2.20
C PHE A 11 -7.14 -14.07 1.87
N MET A 12 -7.40 -15.37 1.71
CA MET A 12 -8.77 -15.86 1.45
C MET A 12 -9.73 -15.45 2.56
N ASN A 13 -10.92 -14.99 2.16
CA ASN A 13 -11.98 -14.49 3.04
C ASN A 13 -11.65 -13.20 3.81
N MET A 14 -10.50 -12.58 3.56
CA MET A 14 -10.19 -11.25 4.07
C MET A 14 -10.77 -10.18 3.16
N THR A 15 -11.20 -9.07 3.74
CA THR A 15 -11.59 -7.88 2.98
C THR A 15 -10.48 -6.84 3.04
N PHE A 16 -10.28 -6.09 1.95
CA PHE A 16 -9.29 -5.02 1.93
C PHE A 16 -9.86 -3.72 1.39
N CYS A 17 -9.32 -2.60 1.86
CA CYS A 17 -9.63 -1.26 1.38
C CYS A 17 -8.34 -0.51 1.08
N VAL A 18 -8.22 0.06 -0.12
CA VAL A 18 -7.11 0.93 -0.50
C VAL A 18 -7.59 2.38 -0.53
N ARG A 19 -6.99 3.23 0.31
CA ARG A 19 -7.27 4.67 0.35
C ARG A 19 -6.12 5.45 -0.25
N THR A 20 -6.40 6.21 -1.30
CA THR A 20 -5.38 6.99 -2.03
C THR A 20 -5.48 8.47 -1.67
N PHE A 21 -4.42 8.99 -1.04
CA PHE A 21 -4.23 10.42 -0.77
C PHE A 21 -3.09 10.94 -1.62
N GLY A 22 -3.36 11.33 -2.87
CA GLY A 22 -2.23 11.72 -3.69
C GLY A 22 -2.55 12.17 -5.11
N CYS A 23 -1.61 11.92 -5.99
CA CYS A 23 -1.64 12.24 -7.40
C CYS A 23 -2.00 10.98 -8.23
N GLN A 24 -2.01 11.14 -9.58
CA GLN A 24 -2.28 10.03 -10.50
C GLN A 24 -1.29 8.86 -10.34
N MET A 25 -0.03 9.12 -10.00
CA MET A 25 0.94 8.05 -9.73
C MET A 25 0.50 7.15 -8.57
N ASN A 26 -0.02 7.75 -7.49
CA ASN A 26 -0.55 6.98 -6.37
C ASN A 26 -1.82 6.21 -6.77
N LYS A 27 -2.65 6.76 -7.66
CA LYS A 27 -3.81 6.05 -8.21
C LYS A 27 -3.38 4.80 -8.98
N HIS A 28 -2.41 4.94 -9.89
CA HIS A 28 -1.83 3.82 -10.61
C HIS A 28 -1.23 2.76 -9.66
N ASP A 29 -0.46 3.19 -8.65
CA ASP A 29 0.11 2.29 -7.65
C ASP A 29 -1.00 1.56 -6.86
N SER A 30 -2.11 2.26 -6.55
CA SER A 30 -3.27 1.67 -5.85
C SER A 30 -3.98 0.61 -6.68
N GLU A 31 -4.16 0.81 -7.99
CA GLU A 31 -4.73 -0.20 -8.88
C GLU A 31 -3.89 -1.49 -8.90
N ARG A 32 -2.56 -1.36 -8.81
CA ARG A 32 -1.65 -2.52 -8.71
C ARG A 32 -1.77 -3.23 -7.37
N ILE A 33 -1.89 -2.49 -6.28
CA ILE A 33 -2.13 -3.07 -4.95
C ILE A 33 -3.44 -3.84 -4.95
N CYS A 34 -4.51 -3.26 -5.48
CA CYS A 34 -5.79 -3.95 -5.62
C CYS A 34 -5.63 -5.26 -6.41
N GLY A 35 -4.98 -5.21 -7.58
CA GLY A 35 -4.76 -6.39 -8.40
C GLY A 35 -3.95 -7.49 -7.71
N MET A 36 -2.92 -7.12 -6.94
CA MET A 36 -2.13 -8.08 -6.17
C MET A 36 -2.97 -8.74 -5.06
N LEU A 37 -3.73 -7.96 -4.28
CA LEU A 37 -4.53 -8.49 -3.17
C LEU A 37 -5.70 -9.34 -3.67
N GLU A 38 -6.38 -8.95 -4.77
CA GLU A 38 -7.40 -9.75 -5.43
C GLU A 38 -6.83 -11.07 -5.97
N GLY A 39 -5.65 -11.00 -6.60
CA GLY A 39 -4.94 -12.19 -7.08
C GLY A 39 -4.56 -13.18 -5.98
N LEU A 40 -4.45 -12.71 -4.74
CA LEU A 40 -4.19 -13.50 -3.54
C LEU A 40 -5.46 -13.93 -2.79
N GLY A 41 -6.63 -13.65 -3.35
CA GLY A 41 -7.92 -14.11 -2.83
C GLY A 41 -8.61 -13.17 -1.84
N ALA A 42 -8.07 -11.97 -1.60
CA ALA A 42 -8.74 -10.96 -0.78
C ALA A 42 -9.86 -10.27 -1.57
N LEU A 43 -10.91 -9.83 -0.88
CA LEU A 43 -12.09 -9.19 -1.46
C LEU A 43 -12.06 -7.68 -1.25
N PRO A 44 -12.22 -6.87 -2.31
CA PRO A 44 -12.23 -5.42 -2.17
C PRO A 44 -13.49 -4.93 -1.43
N THR A 45 -13.33 -3.88 -0.62
CA THR A 45 -14.44 -3.13 0.00
C THR A 45 -14.15 -1.64 -0.08
N GLU A 46 -15.20 -0.84 -0.24
CA GLU A 46 -15.07 0.62 -0.20
C GLU A 46 -15.11 1.16 1.23
N ASP A 47 -15.62 0.38 2.15
CA ASP A 47 -15.77 0.78 3.54
C ASP A 47 -14.53 0.39 4.36
N ILE A 48 -13.80 1.41 4.79
CA ILE A 48 -12.57 1.28 5.59
C ILE A 48 -12.83 0.63 6.97
N GLU A 49 -14.05 0.78 7.51
CA GLU A 49 -14.40 0.25 8.82
C GLU A 49 -14.67 -1.26 8.78
N THR A 50 -15.09 -1.76 7.63
CA THR A 50 -15.36 -3.20 7.43
C THR A 50 -14.16 -3.97 6.84
N ALA A 51 -13.09 -3.26 6.44
CA ALA A 51 -11.90 -3.89 5.90
C ALA A 51 -11.07 -4.58 6.98
N ASP A 52 -10.60 -5.79 6.68
CA ASP A 52 -9.64 -6.54 7.48
C ASP A 52 -8.21 -6.00 7.27
N ILE A 53 -7.92 -5.59 6.03
CA ILE A 53 -6.65 -4.99 5.62
C ILE A 53 -6.93 -3.59 5.05
N VAL A 54 -6.26 -2.58 5.58
CA VAL A 54 -6.37 -1.19 5.09
C VAL A 54 -5.00 -0.73 4.59
N VAL A 55 -4.94 -0.31 3.32
CA VAL A 55 -3.72 0.21 2.71
C VAL A 55 -3.91 1.68 2.36
N PHE A 56 -3.09 2.55 2.94
CA PHE A 56 -3.05 3.96 2.61
C PHE A 56 -1.93 4.24 1.62
N MET A 57 -2.30 4.70 0.41
CA MET A 57 -1.35 5.21 -0.58
C MET A 57 -1.26 6.72 -0.50
N THR A 58 -0.06 7.23 -0.29
CA THR A 58 0.13 8.58 0.21
C THR A 58 1.07 9.41 -0.64
N CYS A 59 0.85 10.73 -0.62
CA CYS A 59 1.67 11.74 -1.30
C CYS A 59 2.32 12.65 -0.26
N CYS A 60 3.60 12.96 -0.42
CA CYS A 60 4.33 13.88 0.46
C CYS A 60 4.49 15.30 -0.13
N VAL A 61 3.86 15.60 -1.26
CA VAL A 61 3.91 16.94 -1.88
C VAL A 61 2.90 17.89 -1.25
N ARG A 62 1.83 17.35 -0.66
CA ARG A 62 0.73 18.13 -0.08
C ARG A 62 0.65 17.88 1.43
N GLU A 63 0.91 18.88 2.25
CA GLU A 63 0.80 18.81 3.71
C GLU A 63 -0.58 18.31 4.18
N ALA A 64 -1.64 18.67 3.49
CA ALA A 64 -2.98 18.16 3.77
C ALA A 64 -3.10 16.62 3.62
N ALA A 65 -2.22 15.96 2.86
CA ALA A 65 -2.20 14.50 2.76
C ALA A 65 -1.63 13.87 4.03
N ASP A 66 -0.59 14.46 4.61
CA ASP A 66 0.00 14.02 5.89
C ASP A 66 -1.07 14.08 6.99
N THR A 67 -1.72 15.24 7.16
CA THR A 67 -2.77 15.43 8.19
C THR A 67 -3.92 14.43 8.03
N ARG A 68 -4.38 14.19 6.80
CA ARG A 68 -5.45 13.20 6.52
C ARG A 68 -5.00 11.77 6.84
N LEU A 69 -3.77 11.40 6.47
CA LEU A 69 -3.22 10.09 6.79
C LEU A 69 -3.23 9.85 8.28
N TYR A 70 -2.58 10.73 9.06
CA TYR A 70 -2.49 10.58 10.52
C TYR A 70 -3.87 10.50 11.18
N GLY A 71 -4.82 11.36 10.75
CA GLY A 71 -6.18 11.36 11.27
C GLY A 71 -6.92 10.05 10.98
N GLN A 72 -6.86 9.55 9.75
CA GLN A 72 -7.56 8.32 9.39
C GLN A 72 -6.91 7.06 9.99
N VAL A 73 -5.57 6.98 9.99
CA VAL A 73 -4.90 5.86 10.65
C VAL A 73 -5.24 5.84 12.14
N ALA A 74 -5.22 6.99 12.82
CA ALA A 74 -5.57 7.09 14.23
C ALA A 74 -7.04 6.69 14.52
N SER A 75 -7.97 7.05 13.64
CA SER A 75 -9.39 6.71 13.82
C SER A 75 -9.66 5.21 13.78
N LEU A 76 -8.89 4.44 13.01
CA LEU A 76 -9.04 2.99 12.91
C LEU A 76 -8.67 2.23 14.18
N LYS A 77 -7.91 2.84 15.09
CA LYS A 77 -7.47 2.19 16.33
C LYS A 77 -8.62 1.62 17.16
N ASN A 78 -9.77 2.31 17.17
CA ASN A 78 -10.91 1.96 18.01
C ASN A 78 -12.07 1.33 17.23
N VAL A 79 -11.92 1.13 15.92
CA VAL A 79 -12.94 0.52 15.07
C VAL A 79 -12.80 -1.00 15.16
N PRO A 80 -13.83 -1.72 15.64
CA PRO A 80 -13.78 -3.17 15.72
C PRO A 80 -13.69 -3.81 14.33
N LEU A 81 -13.17 -5.01 14.25
CA LEU A 81 -13.26 -5.82 13.04
C LEU A 81 -14.71 -6.18 12.72
N ARG A 82 -14.99 -6.38 11.43
CA ARG A 82 -16.30 -6.90 11.00
C ARG A 82 -16.60 -8.26 11.60
N ALA A 83 -17.88 -8.57 11.79
CA ALA A 83 -18.31 -9.90 12.18
C ALA A 83 -17.89 -10.93 11.12
N GLY A 84 -17.24 -12.02 11.55
CA GLY A 84 -16.73 -13.06 10.65
C GLY A 84 -15.38 -12.73 10.00
N SER A 85 -14.66 -11.72 10.46
CA SER A 85 -13.26 -11.53 10.09
C SER A 85 -12.43 -12.74 10.51
N PRO A 86 -11.49 -13.22 9.67
CA PRO A 86 -10.56 -14.27 10.07
C PRO A 86 -9.41 -13.74 10.95
N LEU A 87 -9.32 -12.43 11.17
CA LEU A 87 -8.24 -11.79 11.92
C LEU A 87 -8.66 -11.44 13.34
N GLU A 88 -7.70 -11.41 14.25
CA GLU A 88 -7.88 -10.89 15.63
C GLU A 88 -7.79 -9.36 15.69
N LYS A 89 -7.01 -8.76 14.79
CA LYS A 89 -6.87 -7.31 14.63
C LYS A 89 -6.78 -6.91 13.16
N ARG A 90 -7.21 -5.69 12.85
CA ARG A 90 -7.04 -5.08 11.52
C ARG A 90 -5.57 -4.88 11.22
N ILE A 91 -5.17 -5.16 9.98
CA ILE A 91 -3.83 -4.83 9.48
C ILE A 91 -3.89 -3.48 8.78
N VAL A 92 -3.02 -2.58 9.19
CA VAL A 92 -2.92 -1.24 8.61
C VAL A 92 -1.56 -1.06 7.96
N ALA A 93 -1.57 -0.76 6.68
CA ALA A 93 -0.38 -0.52 5.87
C ALA A 93 -0.35 0.92 5.33
N VAL A 94 0.84 1.52 5.28
CA VAL A 94 1.08 2.83 4.65
C VAL A 94 2.17 2.69 3.61
N GLY A 95 1.87 3.13 2.38
CA GLY A 95 2.80 3.11 1.27
C GLY A 95 2.86 4.43 0.49
N GLY A 96 3.69 4.43 -0.55
CA GLY A 96 3.87 5.58 -1.41
C GLY A 96 4.89 6.58 -0.90
N CYS A 97 4.75 7.85 -1.30
CA CYS A 97 5.79 8.85 -1.07
C CYS A 97 6.04 9.17 0.43
N ILE A 98 5.01 9.11 1.29
CA ILE A 98 5.21 9.28 2.74
C ILE A 98 5.92 8.05 3.32
N GLY A 99 5.53 6.84 2.93
CA GLY A 99 6.24 5.62 3.31
C GLY A 99 7.72 5.68 2.95
N GLN A 100 8.02 6.12 1.71
CA GLN A 100 9.39 6.30 1.22
C GLN A 100 10.16 7.37 2.00
N ARG A 101 9.52 8.51 2.33
CA ARG A 101 10.16 9.63 3.04
C ARG A 101 10.44 9.32 4.51
N ASP A 102 9.47 8.74 5.20
CA ASP A 102 9.46 8.66 6.65
C ASP A 102 9.79 7.26 7.21
N GLY A 103 9.52 6.18 6.45
CA GLY A 103 9.90 4.81 6.83
C GLY A 103 9.53 4.47 8.28
N GLU A 104 10.53 4.03 9.06
CA GLU A 104 10.36 3.67 10.48
C GLU A 104 9.83 4.80 11.39
N LYS A 105 9.95 6.08 10.99
CA LYS A 105 9.39 7.17 11.80
C LYS A 105 7.88 7.08 11.90
N LEU A 106 7.22 6.53 10.87
CA LEU A 106 5.77 6.33 10.86
C LEU A 106 5.32 5.34 11.94
N THR A 107 6.03 4.24 12.14
CA THR A 107 5.67 3.24 13.16
C THR A 107 5.83 3.79 14.58
N ARG A 108 6.80 4.70 14.79
CA ARG A 108 6.98 5.40 16.08
C ARG A 108 5.85 6.40 16.34
N ALA A 109 5.39 7.12 15.29
CA ALA A 109 4.30 8.09 15.42
C ALA A 109 2.91 7.42 15.48
N LEU A 110 2.76 6.27 14.84
CA LEU A 110 1.53 5.50 14.71
C LEU A 110 1.77 4.04 15.13
N PRO A 111 1.78 3.72 16.45
CA PRO A 111 2.14 2.39 16.96
C PRO A 111 1.20 1.25 16.54
N HIS A 112 0.05 1.55 15.97
CA HIS A 112 -0.93 0.58 15.44
C HIS A 112 -0.80 0.36 13.93
N LEU A 113 0.21 0.97 13.30
CA LEU A 113 0.57 0.74 11.91
C LEU A 113 1.42 -0.52 11.81
N ASP A 114 0.99 -1.49 11.02
CA ASP A 114 1.64 -2.80 10.92
C ASP A 114 2.70 -2.85 9.81
N VAL A 115 2.42 -2.23 8.66
CA VAL A 115 3.30 -2.28 7.48
C VAL A 115 3.60 -0.89 6.94
N VAL A 116 4.88 -0.63 6.63
CA VAL A 116 5.32 0.55 5.89
C VAL A 116 6.17 0.11 4.70
N PHE A 117 5.83 0.63 3.51
CA PHE A 117 6.60 0.34 2.30
C PHE A 117 6.81 1.60 1.46
N GLY A 118 7.91 1.59 0.72
CA GLY A 118 8.28 2.72 -0.15
C GLY A 118 7.61 2.67 -1.53
N THR A 119 8.01 3.61 -2.38
CA THR A 119 7.57 3.69 -3.77
C THR A 119 8.30 2.69 -4.68
N HIS A 120 9.45 2.19 -4.24
CA HIS A 120 10.34 1.33 -5.03
C HIS A 120 10.13 -0.17 -4.77
N ASN A 121 9.33 -0.53 -3.77
CA ASN A 121 9.10 -1.90 -3.36
C ASN A 121 7.61 -2.26 -3.23
N LEU A 122 6.78 -1.69 -4.11
CA LEU A 122 5.34 -1.97 -4.16
C LEU A 122 5.03 -3.47 -4.23
N GLY A 123 5.82 -4.21 -5.00
CA GLY A 123 5.69 -5.66 -5.15
C GLY A 123 5.96 -6.48 -3.89
N SER A 124 6.64 -5.91 -2.89
CA SER A 124 6.90 -6.59 -1.61
C SER A 124 5.69 -6.54 -0.65
N LEU A 125 4.65 -5.76 -0.95
CA LEU A 125 3.51 -5.59 -0.04
C LEU A 125 2.88 -6.92 0.40
N PRO A 126 2.64 -7.92 -0.47
CA PRO A 126 2.09 -9.20 -0.04
C PRO A 126 2.93 -9.88 1.05
N GLN A 127 4.24 -9.95 0.87
CA GLN A 127 5.16 -10.57 1.82
C GLN A 127 5.22 -9.81 3.16
N LEU A 128 5.16 -8.48 3.12
CA LEU A 128 5.13 -7.64 4.31
C LEU A 128 3.82 -7.85 5.11
N LEU A 129 2.69 -7.97 4.41
CA LEU A 129 1.40 -8.28 5.03
C LEU A 129 1.39 -9.69 5.64
N GLU A 130 1.92 -10.70 4.94
CA GLU A 130 2.07 -12.06 5.47
C GLU A 130 2.95 -12.09 6.72
N GLY A 131 4.05 -11.35 6.72
CA GLY A 131 4.91 -11.17 7.88
C GLY A 131 4.14 -10.60 9.07
N ALA A 132 3.45 -9.48 8.88
CA ALA A 132 2.65 -8.83 9.92
C ALA A 132 1.51 -9.72 10.46
N LEU A 133 0.90 -10.55 9.59
CA LEU A 133 -0.09 -11.55 9.99
C LEU A 133 0.51 -12.67 10.84
N SER A 134 1.74 -13.09 10.54
CA SER A 134 2.36 -14.25 11.18
C SER A 134 2.97 -13.93 12.54
N ASP A 135 3.61 -12.77 12.72
CA ASP A 135 4.36 -12.44 13.93
C ASP A 135 3.80 -11.24 14.70
N GLY A 136 2.84 -10.53 14.13
CA GLY A 136 2.19 -9.36 14.74
C GLY A 136 3.11 -8.17 14.96
N LYS A 137 4.29 -8.14 14.32
CA LYS A 137 5.27 -7.05 14.43
C LYS A 137 5.10 -6.02 13.32
N HIS A 138 5.79 -4.89 13.49
CA HIS A 138 5.90 -3.90 12.43
C HIS A 138 6.86 -4.38 11.35
N HIS A 139 6.42 -4.33 10.10
CA HIS A 139 7.23 -4.63 8.92
C HIS A 139 7.47 -3.36 8.12
N VAL A 140 8.71 -2.92 8.06
CA VAL A 140 9.11 -1.69 7.36
C VAL A 140 10.12 -2.04 6.28
N GLU A 141 9.79 -1.75 5.04
CA GLU A 141 10.71 -1.92 3.91
C GLU A 141 10.68 -0.69 3.02
N VAL A 142 11.80 0.02 2.98
CA VAL A 142 11.99 1.20 2.13
C VAL A 142 13.30 1.03 1.38
N LEU A 143 13.22 0.96 0.07
CA LEU A 143 14.39 0.85 -0.81
C LEU A 143 14.79 2.22 -1.33
N ASP A 144 16.08 2.52 -1.35
CA ASP A 144 16.62 3.80 -1.86
C ASP A 144 16.39 3.98 -3.36
N ALA A 145 16.38 2.87 -4.12
CA ALA A 145 16.06 2.85 -5.54
C ALA A 145 15.49 1.50 -5.97
N ALA A 146 14.58 1.49 -6.93
CA ALA A 146 14.20 0.28 -7.63
C ALA A 146 15.24 -0.02 -8.72
N ALA A 147 15.69 -1.27 -8.82
CA ALA A 147 16.56 -1.70 -9.93
C ALA A 147 15.81 -1.57 -11.26
N ASP A 148 14.55 -2.02 -11.28
CA ASP A 148 13.66 -1.95 -12.42
C ASP A 148 12.26 -1.46 -12.01
N PHE A 149 11.53 -0.91 -12.97
CA PHE A 149 10.11 -0.60 -12.77
C PHE A 149 9.28 -1.87 -13.00
N PRO A 150 8.56 -2.38 -12.00
CA PRO A 150 7.76 -3.59 -12.17
C PRO A 150 6.60 -3.29 -13.12
N THR A 151 6.71 -3.74 -14.38
CA THR A 151 5.67 -3.57 -15.42
C THR A 151 4.61 -4.65 -15.38
N ASP A 152 4.89 -5.78 -14.75
CA ASP A 152 4.15 -7.04 -14.77
C ASP A 152 3.27 -7.28 -13.54
N LEU A 153 3.18 -6.32 -12.61
CA LEU A 153 2.29 -6.44 -11.46
C LEU A 153 0.82 -6.48 -11.90
N PRO A 154 0.01 -7.39 -11.31
CA PRO A 154 -1.43 -7.43 -11.54
C PRO A 154 -2.07 -6.07 -11.29
N THR A 155 -3.10 -5.75 -12.05
CA THR A 155 -3.77 -4.44 -11.96
C THR A 155 -5.28 -4.63 -11.95
N ALA A 156 -5.95 -4.22 -10.87
CA ALA A 156 -7.40 -4.07 -10.80
C ALA A 156 -7.76 -2.61 -11.09
N ARG A 157 -8.38 -2.36 -12.23
CA ARG A 157 -8.69 -1.01 -12.69
C ARG A 157 -9.97 -0.49 -12.05
N GLU A 158 -9.95 0.77 -11.60
CA GLU A 158 -11.11 1.46 -11.06
C GLU A 158 -12.23 1.57 -12.13
N HIS A 159 -11.85 1.72 -13.41
CA HIS A 159 -12.79 1.86 -14.53
C HIS A 159 -12.41 0.95 -15.70
N ALA A 160 -13.39 0.23 -16.26
CA ALA A 160 -13.17 -0.64 -17.42
C ALA A 160 -12.79 0.13 -18.71
N TRP A 161 -13.13 1.41 -18.77
CA TRP A 161 -12.92 2.28 -19.93
C TRP A 161 -11.74 3.26 -19.78
N ALA A 162 -11.05 3.26 -18.64
CA ALA A 162 -9.92 4.15 -18.38
C ALA A 162 -8.78 3.42 -17.66
N ALA A 163 -7.55 3.83 -17.93
CA ALA A 163 -6.35 3.30 -17.29
C ALA A 163 -5.33 4.41 -17.04
N TRP A 164 -4.65 4.33 -15.91
CA TRP A 164 -3.47 5.14 -15.64
C TRP A 164 -2.27 4.49 -16.30
N LEU A 165 -1.62 5.19 -17.23
CA LEU A 165 -0.40 4.74 -17.90
C LEU A 165 0.74 5.67 -17.47
N PRO A 166 1.70 5.22 -16.65
CA PRO A 166 2.89 5.98 -16.35
C PRO A 166 3.80 5.96 -17.59
N ILE A 167 4.10 7.14 -18.13
CA ILE A 167 5.03 7.31 -19.26
C ILE A 167 6.44 7.66 -18.81
N THR A 168 6.56 8.14 -17.57
CA THR A 168 7.84 8.38 -16.90
C THR A 168 7.64 8.34 -15.38
N ILE A 169 8.68 7.98 -14.65
CA ILE A 169 8.72 7.93 -13.19
C ILE A 169 10.00 8.59 -12.71
N GLY A 170 9.90 9.30 -11.57
CA GLY A 170 11.04 10.04 -11.04
C GLY A 170 11.26 11.39 -11.74
N CYS A 171 12.39 12.02 -11.49
CA CYS A 171 12.76 13.28 -12.11
C CYS A 171 14.24 13.58 -11.85
N ASP A 172 14.95 14.07 -12.87
CA ASP A 172 16.37 14.41 -12.80
C ASP A 172 16.66 15.91 -12.63
N ASN A 173 15.62 16.75 -12.46
CA ASN A 173 15.82 18.20 -12.36
C ASN A 173 16.34 18.69 -11.01
N PHE A 174 16.11 17.94 -9.91
CA PHE A 174 16.58 18.28 -8.55
C PHE A 174 16.29 19.73 -8.13
N CYS A 175 15.12 20.26 -8.49
CA CYS A 175 14.71 21.61 -8.06
C CYS A 175 14.75 21.71 -6.52
N SER A 176 15.21 22.85 -5.99
CA SER A 176 15.48 23.06 -4.55
C SER A 176 14.27 22.82 -3.62
N TYR A 177 13.06 22.94 -4.14
CA TYR A 177 11.81 22.74 -3.39
C TYR A 177 11.15 21.38 -3.66
N CYS A 178 11.70 20.56 -4.56
CA CYS A 178 11.02 19.36 -5.05
C CYS A 178 11.55 18.09 -4.39
N ILE A 179 10.63 17.31 -3.80
CA ILE A 179 10.94 16.05 -3.15
C ILE A 179 10.95 14.84 -4.12
N VAL A 180 10.40 15.00 -5.34
CA VAL A 180 10.21 13.88 -6.28
C VAL A 180 11.46 13.05 -6.53
N PRO A 181 12.66 13.63 -6.83
CA PRO A 181 13.87 12.84 -7.03
C PRO A 181 14.24 11.93 -5.84
N TYR A 182 13.89 12.34 -4.64
CA TYR A 182 14.23 11.64 -3.39
C TYR A 182 13.24 10.54 -3.01
N VAL A 183 11.99 10.62 -3.48
CA VAL A 183 10.93 9.65 -3.12
C VAL A 183 10.44 8.81 -4.31
N ARG A 184 10.74 9.22 -5.54
CA ARG A 184 10.42 8.48 -6.77
C ARG A 184 11.66 8.11 -7.57
N GLY A 185 12.83 8.61 -7.16
CA GLY A 185 14.12 8.33 -7.79
C GLY A 185 14.40 9.14 -9.05
N ARG A 186 15.41 8.68 -9.79
CA ARG A 186 15.82 9.23 -11.08
C ARG A 186 14.76 8.95 -12.14
N GLU A 187 14.77 9.78 -13.18
CA GLU A 187 13.85 9.61 -14.31
C GLU A 187 14.12 8.28 -15.05
N LYS A 188 13.03 7.53 -15.30
CA LYS A 188 13.01 6.26 -16.02
C LYS A 188 11.87 6.22 -17.02
#